data_7fed5511456b2166d037fe0d84678dd3
#
_entry.id   7fed5511456b2166d037fe0d84678dd3
#
_cell.length_a   1.000
_cell.length_b   1.000
_cell.length_c   1.000
_cell.angle_alpha   90.00
_cell.angle_beta   90.00
_cell.angle_gamma   90.00
#
_symmetry.space_group_name_H-M   'P 1'
#
loop_
_entity.id
_entity.type
_entity.pdbx_description
1 polymer ?
#
loop_
_entity_poly.entity_id
_entity_poly.type
_entity_poly.pdbx_seq_one_letter_code
_entity_poly.pdbx_strand_id
1 'polypeptide(L)'
;MIKTQVLVIGSGPGGYTAAFRAADLGKNVTLIERHPSLGGVCLNVGCIPSKSLLHTAEVINESKHASDLGVTFSKPKINLEGVKKNKDSIVQKLTGGIQALAKARKVNVINGYAKFISKNQVALEDSNEVIEFEQCVIAVGSRVTKFPMFPFEDKRVMDSTDALLLDDIPKRMLVVGGGIIGLEMATIYDALGSEITIVELGGQIIPAADKDIVSPLFKKAKKNYANVFLNTKVTSMSALKKGIKVEFEGKDAPKNDTFDKVLVAVGRTPNGNLVDADKAGVNVNESGFIETDRQMKTNVENIFAIGDVVGQPMLAHKAVHEAKVAAEVICGEKSGFDVLTIPSVAYTDPEVAWTGKTEKEFKEKGIDFEKGVFPWAASGRSLSIGRSEGLSKALFDTKSGKILGMGICGTNAGDLISEASLAIEMGCDMSDIALTIHAHPTLSETTAFAAEMAEGTITDLMPPRKRK
;
A
#
# COMPACT_ATOMS: atom_id res chain seq x y z
N MET A 1 -17.81 26.29 22.32
CA MET A 1 -16.55 25.57 22.71
C MET A 1 -16.93 24.17 23.16
N ILE A 2 -16.43 23.17 22.47
CA ILE A 2 -16.63 21.76 22.79
C ILE A 2 -15.45 21.28 23.66
N LYS A 3 -15.72 20.44 24.66
CA LYS A 3 -14.67 19.81 25.47
C LYS A 3 -14.70 18.32 25.26
N THR A 4 -13.52 17.70 25.09
CA THR A 4 -13.36 16.26 24.88
C THR A 4 -12.12 15.75 25.63
N GLN A 5 -12.15 14.48 26.07
CA GLN A 5 -10.97 13.87 26.66
C GLN A 5 -9.95 13.49 25.59
N VAL A 6 -10.42 12.92 24.49
CA VAL A 6 -9.55 12.54 23.36
C VAL A 6 -10.07 13.19 22.08
N LEU A 7 -9.22 13.96 21.44
CA LEU A 7 -9.46 14.51 20.11
C LEU A 7 -8.67 13.67 19.10
N VAL A 8 -9.32 13.25 18.01
CA VAL A 8 -8.65 12.61 16.88
C VAL A 8 -8.85 13.48 15.64
N ILE A 9 -7.78 13.85 14.95
CA ILE A 9 -7.81 14.68 13.75
C ILE A 9 -7.52 13.80 12.54
N GLY A 10 -8.54 13.59 11.69
CA GLY A 10 -8.51 12.70 10.52
C GLY A 10 -9.12 11.34 10.80
N SER A 11 -9.97 10.87 9.89
CA SER A 11 -10.74 9.61 10.02
C SER A 11 -10.26 8.50 9.08
N GLY A 12 -9.00 8.53 8.65
CA GLY A 12 -8.37 7.40 7.96
C GLY A 12 -8.30 6.15 8.84
N PRO A 13 -7.75 5.00 8.34
CA PRO A 13 -7.69 3.75 9.11
C PRO A 13 -7.08 3.90 10.51
N GLY A 14 -6.02 4.68 10.65
CA GLY A 14 -5.48 5.00 11.98
C GLY A 14 -6.45 5.83 12.81
N GLY A 15 -7.03 6.90 12.24
CA GLY A 15 -7.86 7.84 12.97
C GLY A 15 -9.13 7.21 13.53
N TYR A 16 -9.94 6.52 12.71
CA TYR A 16 -11.13 5.87 13.25
C TYR A 16 -10.79 4.74 14.23
N THR A 17 -9.67 4.02 14.02
CA THR A 17 -9.23 2.98 14.95
C THR A 17 -8.84 3.59 16.31
N ALA A 18 -8.07 4.68 16.33
CA ALA A 18 -7.71 5.36 17.57
C ALA A 18 -8.96 5.88 18.30
N ALA A 19 -9.89 6.51 17.57
CA ALA A 19 -11.14 7.02 18.14
C ALA A 19 -11.99 5.89 18.76
N PHE A 20 -12.13 4.76 18.04
CA PHE A 20 -12.94 3.64 18.50
C PHE A 20 -12.29 2.93 19.69
N ARG A 21 -10.98 2.68 19.63
CA ARG A 21 -10.26 2.03 20.73
C ARG A 21 -10.29 2.88 22.01
N ALA A 22 -10.09 4.19 21.91
CA ALA A 22 -10.19 5.10 23.05
C ALA A 22 -11.62 5.13 23.62
N ALA A 23 -12.65 5.13 22.77
CA ALA A 23 -14.05 5.06 23.21
C ALA A 23 -14.39 3.72 23.89
N ASP A 24 -13.91 2.59 23.33
CA ASP A 24 -14.06 1.24 23.93
C ASP A 24 -13.36 1.15 25.31
N LEU A 25 -12.31 1.95 25.52
CA LEU A 25 -11.61 2.09 26.82
C LEU A 25 -12.24 3.16 27.74
N GLY A 26 -13.43 3.68 27.40
CA GLY A 26 -14.25 4.53 28.26
C GLY A 26 -13.98 6.03 28.17
N LYS A 27 -13.21 6.49 27.18
CA LYS A 27 -12.96 7.93 26.98
C LYS A 27 -14.10 8.61 26.22
N ASN A 28 -14.34 9.90 26.50
CA ASN A 28 -15.14 10.77 25.66
C ASN A 28 -14.28 11.20 24.46
N VAL A 29 -14.71 10.83 23.25
CA VAL A 29 -13.91 11.02 22.03
C VAL A 29 -14.62 11.92 21.03
N THR A 30 -13.88 12.90 20.49
CA THR A 30 -14.28 13.68 19.33
C THR A 30 -13.36 13.35 18.17
N LEU A 31 -13.95 13.02 17.00
CA LEU A 31 -13.26 12.73 15.75
C LEU A 31 -13.58 13.82 14.73
N ILE A 32 -12.56 14.53 14.23
CA ILE A 32 -12.73 15.55 13.19
C ILE A 32 -12.31 14.98 11.85
N GLU A 33 -13.17 15.14 10.84
CA GLU A 33 -12.90 14.77 9.46
C GLU A 33 -13.24 15.92 8.50
N ARG A 34 -12.31 16.29 7.63
CA ARG A 34 -12.50 17.37 6.66
C ARG A 34 -13.44 17.02 5.49
N HIS A 35 -13.54 15.72 5.17
CA HIS A 35 -14.40 15.23 4.10
C HIS A 35 -15.75 14.76 4.67
N PRO A 36 -16.82 14.76 3.87
CA PRO A 36 -18.15 14.38 4.35
C PRO A 36 -18.28 12.89 4.72
N SER A 37 -17.32 12.07 4.36
CA SER A 37 -17.32 10.62 4.60
C SER A 37 -16.12 10.20 5.45
N LEU A 38 -16.35 9.33 6.46
CA LEU A 38 -15.30 8.72 7.24
C LEU A 38 -14.52 7.67 6.42
N GLY A 39 -13.33 7.29 6.90
CA GLY A 39 -12.50 6.23 6.29
C GLY A 39 -11.27 6.74 5.55
N GLY A 40 -11.12 8.07 5.44
CA GLY A 40 -9.95 8.73 4.82
C GLY A 40 -9.71 8.29 3.37
N VAL A 41 -8.48 8.47 2.91
CA VAL A 41 -8.04 8.09 1.55
C VAL A 41 -8.26 6.61 1.30
N CYS A 42 -7.90 5.73 2.25
CA CYS A 42 -7.94 4.29 2.08
C CYS A 42 -9.32 3.77 1.63
N LEU A 43 -10.39 4.13 2.37
CA LEU A 43 -11.73 3.63 2.07
C LEU A 43 -12.39 4.34 0.90
N ASN A 44 -12.16 5.65 0.77
CA ASN A 44 -12.90 6.47 -0.19
C ASN A 44 -12.26 6.53 -1.59
N VAL A 45 -10.93 6.70 -1.65
CA VAL A 45 -10.20 7.03 -2.90
C VAL A 45 -8.83 6.35 -2.98
N GLY A 46 -8.66 5.19 -2.34
CA GLY A 46 -7.39 4.48 -2.27
C GLY A 46 -7.56 2.96 -2.32
N CYS A 47 -7.25 2.30 -1.19
CA CYS A 47 -7.14 0.83 -1.11
C CYS A 47 -8.43 0.09 -1.53
N ILE A 48 -9.59 0.52 -1.03
CA ILE A 48 -10.83 -0.20 -1.29
C ILE A 48 -11.29 -0.06 -2.74
N PRO A 49 -11.44 1.14 -3.31
CA PRO A 49 -11.82 1.25 -4.71
C PRO A 49 -10.79 0.62 -5.65
N SER A 50 -9.49 0.69 -5.36
CA SER A 50 -8.47 0.04 -6.21
C SER A 50 -8.59 -1.48 -6.18
N LYS A 51 -8.80 -2.12 -5.01
CA LYS A 51 -8.94 -3.58 -4.91
C LYS A 51 -10.22 -4.08 -5.56
N SER A 52 -11.30 -3.32 -5.50
CA SER A 52 -12.53 -3.63 -6.24
C SER A 52 -12.30 -3.61 -7.77
N LEU A 53 -11.56 -2.63 -8.28
CA LEU A 53 -11.23 -2.52 -9.70
C LEU A 53 -10.20 -3.57 -10.14
N LEU A 54 -9.21 -3.89 -9.29
CA LEU A 54 -8.23 -4.95 -9.54
C LEU A 54 -8.90 -6.32 -9.65
N HIS A 55 -9.90 -6.60 -8.79
CA HIS A 55 -10.68 -7.83 -8.92
C HIS A 55 -11.48 -7.86 -10.24
N THR A 56 -12.02 -6.72 -10.67
CA THR A 56 -12.65 -6.64 -12.00
C THR A 56 -11.64 -6.93 -13.11
N ALA A 57 -10.42 -6.41 -13.00
CA ALA A 57 -9.32 -6.66 -13.95
C ALA A 57 -8.91 -8.15 -13.95
N GLU A 58 -8.85 -8.77 -12.78
CA GLU A 58 -8.59 -10.20 -12.60
C GLU A 58 -9.62 -11.05 -13.37
N VAL A 59 -10.92 -10.83 -13.13
CA VAL A 59 -12.02 -11.55 -13.84
C VAL A 59 -11.89 -11.42 -15.37
N ILE A 60 -11.54 -10.22 -15.86
CA ILE A 60 -11.34 -10.00 -17.30
C ILE A 60 -10.13 -10.81 -17.80
N ASN A 61 -9.03 -10.82 -17.08
CA ASN A 61 -7.81 -11.51 -17.46
C ASN A 61 -7.97 -13.03 -17.36
N GLU A 62 -8.58 -13.54 -16.28
CA GLU A 62 -8.90 -14.98 -16.13
C GLU A 62 -9.80 -15.48 -17.27
N SER A 63 -10.77 -14.69 -17.74
CA SER A 63 -11.58 -15.05 -18.90
C SER A 63 -10.79 -15.23 -20.18
N LYS A 64 -9.65 -14.51 -20.34
CA LYS A 64 -8.73 -14.69 -21.49
C LYS A 64 -7.86 -15.94 -21.34
N HIS A 65 -7.41 -16.25 -20.10
CA HIS A 65 -6.59 -17.41 -19.82
C HIS A 65 -7.38 -18.72 -19.79
N ALA A 66 -8.70 -18.67 -19.64
CA ALA A 66 -9.56 -19.85 -19.60
C ALA A 66 -9.45 -20.73 -20.87
N SER A 67 -9.08 -20.16 -22.02
CA SER A 67 -8.81 -20.91 -23.25
C SER A 67 -7.70 -21.94 -23.10
N ASP A 68 -6.68 -21.65 -22.28
CA ASP A 68 -5.58 -22.56 -21.99
C ASP A 68 -6.03 -23.77 -21.16
N LEU A 69 -7.15 -23.61 -20.45
CA LEU A 69 -7.83 -24.69 -19.69
C LEU A 69 -8.92 -25.43 -20.52
N GLY A 70 -9.08 -25.09 -21.79
CA GLY A 70 -10.08 -25.66 -22.67
C GLY A 70 -11.47 -25.02 -22.57
N VAL A 71 -11.62 -23.89 -21.89
CA VAL A 71 -12.87 -23.14 -21.77
C VAL A 71 -12.76 -21.82 -22.52
N THR A 72 -13.59 -21.63 -23.54
CA THR A 72 -13.52 -20.42 -24.38
C THR A 72 -14.66 -19.47 -24.03
N PHE A 73 -14.32 -18.24 -23.69
CA PHE A 73 -15.26 -17.13 -23.55
C PHE A 73 -15.21 -16.21 -24.78
N SER A 74 -16.36 -15.61 -25.12
CA SER A 74 -16.35 -14.49 -26.06
C SER A 74 -15.66 -13.27 -25.42
N LYS A 75 -15.17 -12.34 -26.24
CA LYS A 75 -14.60 -11.08 -25.72
C LYS A 75 -15.62 -10.40 -24.78
N PRO A 76 -15.25 -10.09 -23.53
CA PRO A 76 -16.17 -9.50 -22.57
C PRO A 76 -16.65 -8.12 -23.04
N LYS A 77 -17.95 -7.84 -22.84
CA LYS A 77 -18.49 -6.49 -22.98
C LYS A 77 -18.40 -5.79 -21.63
N ILE A 78 -17.58 -4.75 -21.55
CA ILE A 78 -17.37 -3.99 -20.35
C ILE A 78 -18.42 -2.88 -20.28
N ASN A 79 -19.25 -2.91 -19.23
CA ASN A 79 -20.14 -1.80 -18.88
C ASN A 79 -19.44 -0.95 -17.82
N LEU A 80 -18.81 0.15 -18.25
CA LEU A 80 -18.03 1.01 -17.38
C LEU A 80 -18.84 1.58 -16.22
N GLU A 81 -20.08 2.01 -16.48
CA GLU A 81 -20.99 2.50 -15.43
C GLU A 81 -21.35 1.40 -14.40
N GLY A 82 -21.48 0.17 -14.85
CA GLY A 82 -21.67 -0.99 -13.98
C GLY A 82 -20.47 -1.24 -13.07
N VAL A 83 -19.25 -1.14 -13.61
CA VAL A 83 -17.99 -1.26 -12.85
C VAL A 83 -17.87 -0.15 -11.80
N LYS A 84 -18.14 1.11 -12.20
CA LYS A 84 -18.13 2.27 -11.27
C LYS A 84 -19.15 2.06 -10.14
N LYS A 85 -20.39 1.71 -10.48
CA LYS A 85 -21.46 1.49 -9.51
C LYS A 85 -21.12 0.37 -8.51
N ASN A 86 -20.50 -0.72 -8.98
CA ASN A 86 -20.04 -1.79 -8.09
C ASN A 86 -18.98 -1.27 -7.10
N LYS A 87 -17.93 -0.62 -7.61
CA LYS A 87 -16.87 -0.01 -6.79
C LYS A 87 -17.47 0.96 -5.76
N ASP A 88 -18.33 1.88 -6.18
CA ASP A 88 -18.93 2.90 -5.31
C ASP A 88 -19.84 2.27 -4.25
N SER A 89 -20.59 1.20 -4.60
CA SER A 89 -21.40 0.44 -3.65
C SER A 89 -20.55 -0.19 -2.52
N ILE A 90 -19.37 -0.72 -2.86
CA ILE A 90 -18.44 -1.28 -1.87
C ILE A 90 -17.92 -0.19 -0.94
N VAL A 91 -17.51 0.94 -1.50
CA VAL A 91 -17.06 2.11 -0.72
C VAL A 91 -18.16 2.59 0.23
N GLN A 92 -19.39 2.77 -0.27
CA GLN A 92 -20.53 3.20 0.53
C GLN A 92 -20.87 2.23 1.67
N LYS A 93 -20.82 0.92 1.43
CA LYS A 93 -21.05 -0.08 2.49
C LYS A 93 -20.03 0.03 3.61
N LEU A 94 -18.75 0.17 3.28
CA LEU A 94 -17.67 0.24 4.27
C LEU A 94 -17.68 1.56 5.03
N THR A 95 -17.83 2.68 4.35
CA THR A 95 -17.90 4.01 4.99
C THR A 95 -19.15 4.15 5.86
N GLY A 96 -20.29 3.64 5.41
CA GLY A 96 -21.53 3.54 6.21
C GLY A 96 -21.35 2.67 7.43
N GLY A 97 -20.62 1.55 7.32
CA GLY A 97 -20.24 0.70 8.44
C GLY A 97 -19.41 1.44 9.50
N ILE A 98 -18.38 2.18 9.07
CA ILE A 98 -17.55 3.01 9.98
C ILE A 98 -18.41 4.06 10.68
N GLN A 99 -19.32 4.72 9.97
CA GLN A 99 -20.22 5.71 10.57
C GLN A 99 -21.17 5.11 11.60
N ALA A 100 -21.71 3.92 11.33
CA ALA A 100 -22.54 3.19 12.29
C ALA A 100 -21.74 2.77 13.53
N LEU A 101 -20.49 2.33 13.36
CA LEU A 101 -19.60 1.98 14.46
C LEU A 101 -19.21 3.19 15.32
N ALA A 102 -18.99 4.36 14.72
CA ALA A 102 -18.76 5.61 15.44
C ALA A 102 -19.97 5.98 16.31
N LYS A 103 -21.18 5.91 15.72
CA LYS A 103 -22.44 6.16 16.43
C LYS A 103 -22.67 5.19 17.60
N ALA A 104 -22.44 3.89 17.38
CA ALA A 104 -22.59 2.86 18.41
C ALA A 104 -21.67 3.10 19.63
N ARG A 105 -20.44 3.60 19.39
CA ARG A 105 -19.46 3.96 20.41
C ARG A 105 -19.63 5.37 20.98
N LYS A 106 -20.66 6.10 20.53
CA LYS A 106 -20.91 7.49 20.95
C LYS A 106 -19.73 8.43 20.68
N VAL A 107 -18.94 8.15 19.65
CA VAL A 107 -17.88 9.05 19.18
C VAL A 107 -18.55 10.28 18.56
N ASN A 108 -18.19 11.47 19.05
CA ASN A 108 -18.67 12.73 18.51
C ASN A 108 -17.92 13.03 17.20
N VAL A 109 -18.59 12.87 16.05
CA VAL A 109 -17.99 13.12 14.73
C VAL A 109 -18.32 14.52 14.28
N ILE A 110 -17.29 15.30 13.99
CA ILE A 110 -17.41 16.68 13.49
C ILE A 110 -16.80 16.75 12.09
N ASN A 111 -17.57 17.30 11.14
CA ASN A 111 -17.04 17.60 9.83
C ASN A 111 -16.43 19.00 9.83
N GLY A 112 -15.18 19.12 9.44
CA GLY A 112 -14.47 20.39 9.37
C GLY A 112 -12.97 20.25 9.25
N TYR A 113 -12.30 21.33 8.96
CA TYR A 113 -10.86 21.41 8.84
C TYR A 113 -10.24 21.93 10.14
N ALA A 114 -9.59 21.05 10.89
CA ALA A 114 -9.02 21.38 12.20
C ALA A 114 -7.62 22.00 12.08
N LYS A 115 -7.38 23.08 12.81
CA LYS A 115 -6.05 23.68 12.99
C LYS A 115 -5.77 23.94 14.46
N PHE A 116 -4.57 23.63 14.91
CA PHE A 116 -4.13 23.96 16.25
C PHE A 116 -4.09 25.49 16.44
N ILE A 117 -4.58 25.94 17.60
CA ILE A 117 -4.45 27.32 18.06
C ILE A 117 -3.66 27.44 19.35
N SER A 118 -3.53 26.32 20.09
CA SER A 118 -2.67 26.15 21.27
C SER A 118 -2.37 24.67 21.52
N LYS A 119 -1.60 24.35 22.56
CA LYS A 119 -1.23 22.99 22.94
C LYS A 119 -2.40 22.08 23.34
N ASN A 120 -3.59 22.63 23.59
CA ASN A 120 -4.78 21.91 24.02
C ASN A 120 -6.07 22.36 23.34
N GLN A 121 -5.96 23.15 22.25
CA GLN A 121 -7.12 23.63 21.51
C GLN A 121 -6.88 23.59 19.99
N VAL A 122 -7.93 23.21 19.27
CA VAL A 122 -8.03 23.35 17.81
C VAL A 122 -9.25 24.21 17.46
N ALA A 123 -9.16 24.94 16.36
CA ALA A 123 -10.27 25.65 15.74
C ALA A 123 -10.65 24.98 14.43
N LEU A 124 -11.93 25.00 14.08
CA LEU A 124 -12.41 24.63 12.75
C LEU A 124 -12.39 25.84 11.82
N GLU A 125 -11.72 25.73 10.66
CA GLU A 125 -11.59 26.88 9.72
C GLU A 125 -12.94 27.43 9.27
N ASP A 126 -13.93 26.53 9.02
CA ASP A 126 -15.19 26.92 8.39
C ASP A 126 -16.25 27.48 9.36
N SER A 127 -16.09 27.27 10.67
CA SER A 127 -17.12 27.64 11.67
C SER A 127 -16.61 28.45 12.84
N ASN A 128 -15.33 28.71 12.97
CA ASN A 128 -14.66 29.28 14.15
C ASN A 128 -15.00 28.55 15.48
N GLU A 129 -15.52 27.30 15.40
CA GLU A 129 -15.76 26.47 16.57
C GLU A 129 -14.45 26.01 17.17
N VAL A 130 -14.31 26.13 18.49
CA VAL A 130 -13.10 25.72 19.21
C VAL A 130 -13.39 24.45 19.98
N ILE A 131 -12.50 23.47 19.85
CA ILE A 131 -12.50 22.22 20.59
C ILE A 131 -11.31 22.22 21.55
N GLU A 132 -11.58 22.08 22.83
CA GLU A 132 -10.60 21.90 23.91
C GLU A 132 -10.47 20.41 24.22
N PHE A 133 -9.24 19.91 24.33
CA PHE A 133 -8.96 18.50 24.55
C PHE A 133 -7.94 18.27 25.67
N GLU A 134 -8.04 17.10 26.32
CA GLU A 134 -7.02 16.63 27.25
C GLU A 134 -5.85 15.96 26.52
N GLN A 135 -6.17 15.07 25.54
CA GLN A 135 -5.22 14.34 24.72
C GLN A 135 -5.61 14.47 23.22
N CYS A 136 -4.64 14.51 22.33
CA CYS A 136 -4.90 14.62 20.91
C CYS A 136 -4.12 13.57 20.10
N VAL A 137 -4.75 12.97 19.08
CA VAL A 137 -4.11 12.08 18.10
C VAL A 137 -4.17 12.75 16.72
N ILE A 138 -3.01 13.07 16.16
CA ILE A 138 -2.86 13.59 14.80
C ILE A 138 -2.81 12.41 13.83
N ALA A 139 -3.89 12.19 13.06
CA ALA A 139 -4.06 11.09 12.11
C ALA A 139 -4.36 11.60 10.69
N VAL A 140 -3.73 12.71 10.33
CA VAL A 140 -4.03 13.47 9.08
C VAL A 140 -3.47 12.83 7.81
N GLY A 141 -2.70 11.77 7.92
CA GLY A 141 -2.22 10.97 6.79
C GLY A 141 -1.33 11.73 5.80
N SER A 142 -1.50 11.42 4.54
CA SER A 142 -0.72 11.96 3.42
C SER A 142 -1.60 12.32 2.22
N ARG A 143 -1.03 13.08 1.29
CA ARG A 143 -1.63 13.45 0.00
C ARG A 143 -0.75 13.01 -1.15
N VAL A 144 -1.29 12.96 -2.37
CA VAL A 144 -0.50 12.72 -3.58
C VAL A 144 0.53 13.82 -3.75
N THR A 145 1.76 13.45 -4.11
CA THR A 145 2.80 14.41 -4.46
C THR A 145 2.54 15.00 -5.84
N LYS A 146 2.38 16.32 -5.91
CA LYS A 146 2.19 17.08 -7.16
C LYS A 146 3.41 17.93 -7.45
N PHE A 147 3.99 17.76 -8.63
CA PHE A 147 5.06 18.63 -9.11
C PHE A 147 4.47 19.85 -9.83
N PRO A 148 4.87 21.08 -9.47
CA PRO A 148 4.32 22.31 -10.08
C PRO A 148 4.55 22.41 -11.59
N MET A 149 5.52 21.67 -12.13
CA MET A 149 5.83 21.64 -13.56
C MET A 149 4.88 20.78 -14.39
N PHE A 150 3.99 20.00 -13.76
CA PHE A 150 3.00 19.17 -14.46
C PHE A 150 1.63 19.85 -14.45
N PRO A 151 0.92 19.90 -15.58
CA PRO A 151 -0.34 20.65 -15.71
C PRO A 151 -1.54 19.89 -15.12
N PHE A 152 -1.60 19.76 -13.80
CA PHE A 152 -2.68 19.08 -13.07
C PHE A 152 -4.05 19.80 -13.17
N GLU A 153 -4.10 21.02 -13.70
CA GLU A 153 -5.33 21.72 -14.04
C GLU A 153 -6.03 21.09 -15.26
N ASP A 154 -5.31 20.38 -16.10
CA ASP A 154 -5.89 19.60 -17.19
C ASP A 154 -6.29 18.21 -16.66
N LYS A 155 -7.58 17.88 -16.72
CA LYS A 155 -8.16 16.61 -16.23
C LYS A 155 -7.57 15.35 -16.88
N ARG A 156 -6.79 15.49 -17.95
CA ARG A 156 -6.06 14.38 -18.58
C ARG A 156 -4.75 14.05 -17.88
N VAL A 157 -4.26 14.94 -17.01
CA VAL A 157 -3.14 14.68 -16.09
C VAL A 157 -3.74 14.34 -14.72
N MET A 158 -3.78 13.06 -14.42
CA MET A 158 -4.48 12.48 -13.28
C MET A 158 -3.52 12.17 -12.14
N ASP A 159 -4.00 12.30 -10.93
CA ASP A 159 -3.42 11.59 -9.78
C ASP A 159 -4.16 10.25 -9.54
N SER A 160 -3.78 9.51 -8.49
CA SER A 160 -4.40 8.21 -8.20
C SER A 160 -5.89 8.33 -7.82
N THR A 161 -6.31 9.45 -7.25
CA THR A 161 -7.71 9.71 -6.92
C THR A 161 -8.53 9.88 -8.19
N ASP A 162 -8.02 10.69 -9.14
CA ASP A 162 -8.68 10.93 -10.42
C ASP A 162 -8.79 9.62 -11.24
N ALA A 163 -7.73 8.81 -11.24
CA ALA A 163 -7.72 7.52 -11.95
C ALA A 163 -8.77 6.54 -11.40
N LEU A 164 -9.03 6.56 -10.09
CA LEU A 164 -10.05 5.71 -9.45
C LEU A 164 -11.50 6.17 -9.71
N LEU A 165 -11.71 7.39 -10.20
CA LEU A 165 -13.04 7.83 -10.67
C LEU A 165 -13.51 7.03 -11.88
N LEU A 166 -12.56 6.57 -12.70
CA LEU A 166 -12.81 5.75 -13.88
C LEU A 166 -13.81 6.40 -14.86
N ASP A 167 -13.61 7.70 -15.14
CA ASP A 167 -14.56 8.48 -15.96
C ASP A 167 -14.61 7.98 -17.41
N ASP A 168 -13.49 7.55 -17.95
CA ASP A 168 -13.35 6.92 -19.28
C ASP A 168 -12.15 5.99 -19.32
N ILE A 169 -12.02 5.24 -20.40
CA ILE A 169 -10.88 4.37 -20.70
C ILE A 169 -10.08 5.02 -21.85
N PRO A 170 -8.93 5.67 -21.56
CA PRO A 170 -8.10 6.26 -22.60
C PRO A 170 -7.52 5.16 -23.49
N LYS A 171 -7.35 5.44 -24.78
CA LYS A 171 -6.71 4.47 -25.69
C LYS A 171 -5.23 4.31 -25.35
N ARG A 172 -4.50 5.43 -25.13
CA ARG A 172 -3.09 5.44 -24.75
C ARG A 172 -2.91 6.16 -23.42
N MET A 173 -2.38 5.45 -22.42
CA MET A 173 -2.17 5.97 -21.08
C MET A 173 -0.71 5.86 -20.68
N LEU A 174 -0.14 6.98 -20.22
CA LEU A 174 1.16 7.01 -19.59
C LEU A 174 0.98 6.89 -18.05
N VAL A 175 1.77 6.03 -17.43
CA VAL A 175 1.92 5.94 -15.98
C VAL A 175 3.32 6.39 -15.60
N VAL A 176 3.42 7.49 -14.88
CA VAL A 176 4.68 8.04 -14.36
C VAL A 176 4.84 7.55 -12.92
N GLY A 177 5.84 6.67 -12.73
CA GLY A 177 6.12 5.98 -11.48
C GLY A 177 5.79 4.48 -11.53
N GLY A 178 6.83 3.65 -11.46
CA GLY A 178 6.74 2.18 -11.41
C GLY A 178 6.58 1.62 -10.00
N GLY A 179 6.06 2.42 -9.06
CA GLY A 179 5.69 1.99 -7.71
C GLY A 179 4.37 1.22 -7.67
N ILE A 180 3.98 0.75 -6.47
CA ILE A 180 2.77 -0.07 -6.26
C ILE A 180 1.52 0.58 -6.87
N ILE A 181 1.25 1.85 -6.56
CA ILE A 181 0.03 2.55 -7.02
C ILE A 181 -0.01 2.64 -8.54
N GLY A 182 1.11 3.05 -9.16
CA GLY A 182 1.20 3.18 -10.61
C GLY A 182 0.96 1.85 -11.33
N LEU A 183 1.54 0.76 -10.82
CA LEU A 183 1.40 -0.58 -11.40
C LEU A 183 0.01 -1.17 -11.18
N GLU A 184 -0.63 -0.94 -10.04
CA GLU A 184 -2.02 -1.34 -9.79
C GLU A 184 -2.97 -0.64 -10.78
N MET A 185 -2.81 0.67 -10.97
CA MET A 185 -3.60 1.41 -11.96
C MET A 185 -3.31 0.96 -13.39
N ALA A 186 -2.04 0.70 -13.73
CA ALA A 186 -1.68 0.11 -15.02
C ALA A 186 -2.38 -1.22 -15.26
N THR A 187 -2.42 -2.10 -14.25
CA THR A 187 -3.11 -3.40 -14.33
C THR A 187 -4.62 -3.23 -14.58
N ILE A 188 -5.26 -2.27 -13.91
CA ILE A 188 -6.70 -1.99 -14.08
C ILE A 188 -6.98 -1.48 -15.50
N TYR A 189 -6.27 -0.45 -15.95
CA TYR A 189 -6.53 0.19 -17.24
C TYR A 189 -6.14 -0.69 -18.42
N ASP A 190 -5.08 -1.51 -18.32
CA ASP A 190 -4.71 -2.52 -19.30
C ASP A 190 -5.82 -3.56 -19.48
N ALA A 191 -6.35 -4.10 -18.40
CA ALA A 191 -7.45 -5.06 -18.45
C ALA A 191 -8.71 -4.48 -19.09
N LEU A 192 -8.98 -3.18 -18.86
CA LEU A 192 -10.10 -2.44 -19.44
C LEU A 192 -9.86 -2.03 -20.89
N GLY A 193 -8.65 -2.17 -21.42
CA GLY A 193 -8.31 -2.00 -22.85
C GLY A 193 -7.47 -0.80 -23.20
N SER A 194 -6.84 -0.12 -22.24
CA SER A 194 -5.86 0.93 -22.50
C SER A 194 -4.51 0.35 -22.91
N GLU A 195 -3.84 0.98 -23.85
CA GLU A 195 -2.44 0.75 -24.20
C GLU A 195 -1.56 1.49 -23.17
N ILE A 196 -0.86 0.73 -22.31
CA ILE A 196 -0.11 1.27 -21.19
C ILE A 196 1.36 1.49 -21.55
N THR A 197 1.88 2.66 -21.21
CA THR A 197 3.32 2.95 -21.13
C THR A 197 3.67 3.31 -19.69
N ILE A 198 4.72 2.69 -19.13
CA ILE A 198 5.24 3.01 -17.80
C ILE A 198 6.59 3.70 -17.91
N VAL A 199 6.81 4.74 -17.12
CA VAL A 199 8.09 5.41 -16.95
C VAL A 199 8.48 5.38 -15.49
N GLU A 200 9.66 4.83 -15.19
CA GLU A 200 10.23 4.75 -13.86
C GLU A 200 11.63 5.39 -13.84
N LEU A 201 11.84 6.28 -12.87
CA LEU A 201 13.11 6.98 -12.69
C LEU A 201 14.23 6.02 -12.25
N GLY A 202 13.89 5.03 -11.46
CA GLY A 202 14.82 4.02 -10.97
C GLY A 202 15.10 2.89 -11.97
N GLY A 203 16.08 2.04 -11.61
CA GLY A 203 16.49 0.90 -12.44
C GLY A 203 15.60 -0.35 -12.31
N GLN A 204 14.50 -0.28 -11.55
CA GLN A 204 13.50 -1.36 -11.42
C GLN A 204 12.14 -0.81 -10.99
N ILE A 205 11.08 -1.51 -11.31
CA ILE A 205 9.74 -1.30 -10.75
C ILE A 205 9.71 -1.84 -9.30
N ILE A 206 8.83 -1.30 -8.44
CA ILE A 206 8.73 -1.65 -7.01
C ILE A 206 10.11 -1.70 -6.34
N PRO A 207 10.83 -0.55 -6.24
CA PRO A 207 12.22 -0.54 -5.78
C PRO A 207 12.42 -0.96 -4.32
N ALA A 208 11.33 -1.06 -3.55
CA ALA A 208 11.35 -1.51 -2.15
C ALA A 208 11.43 -3.05 -2.00
N ALA A 209 11.09 -3.81 -3.03
CA ALA A 209 11.21 -5.27 -3.03
C ALA A 209 12.49 -5.72 -3.76
N ASP A 210 12.95 -6.92 -3.46
CA ASP A 210 14.12 -7.51 -4.15
C ASP A 210 13.84 -7.73 -5.64
N LYS A 211 14.86 -7.51 -6.46
CA LYS A 211 14.78 -7.55 -7.93
C LYS A 211 14.31 -8.90 -8.48
N ASP A 212 14.73 -10.00 -7.87
CA ASP A 212 14.33 -11.35 -8.28
C ASP A 212 12.84 -11.60 -8.01
N ILE A 213 12.31 -11.11 -6.87
CA ILE A 213 10.89 -11.17 -6.53
C ILE A 213 10.05 -10.38 -7.53
N VAL A 214 10.51 -9.21 -7.97
CA VAL A 214 9.78 -8.35 -8.91
C VAL A 214 9.90 -8.83 -10.37
N SER A 215 10.92 -9.67 -10.68
CA SER A 215 11.24 -10.09 -12.04
C SER A 215 10.06 -10.74 -12.81
N PRO A 216 9.23 -11.63 -12.23
CA PRO A 216 8.10 -12.20 -12.96
C PRO A 216 7.07 -11.15 -13.38
N LEU A 217 6.72 -10.22 -12.47
CA LEU A 217 5.84 -9.09 -12.77
C LEU A 217 6.43 -8.21 -13.88
N PHE A 218 7.72 -7.89 -13.80
CA PHE A 218 8.38 -7.07 -14.81
C PHE A 218 8.39 -7.73 -16.20
N LYS A 219 8.62 -9.04 -16.26
CA LYS A 219 8.53 -9.80 -17.52
C LYS A 219 7.12 -9.74 -18.11
N LYS A 220 6.08 -9.90 -17.28
CA LYS A 220 4.69 -9.81 -17.71
C LYS A 220 4.34 -8.39 -18.17
N ALA A 221 4.75 -7.37 -17.43
CA ALA A 221 4.56 -5.97 -17.81
C ALA A 221 5.22 -5.65 -19.17
N LYS A 222 6.45 -6.11 -19.40
CA LYS A 222 7.12 -5.95 -20.72
C LYS A 222 6.44 -6.68 -21.88
N LYS A 223 5.73 -7.77 -21.59
CA LYS A 223 4.99 -8.53 -22.61
C LYS A 223 3.65 -7.87 -22.95
N ASN A 224 2.97 -7.34 -21.93
CA ASN A 224 1.58 -6.89 -22.07
C ASN A 224 1.48 -5.39 -22.38
N TYR A 225 2.33 -4.56 -21.78
CA TYR A 225 2.28 -3.11 -21.96
C TYR A 225 3.04 -2.68 -23.22
N ALA A 226 2.65 -1.56 -23.78
CA ALA A 226 3.31 -1.01 -24.95
C ALA A 226 4.79 -0.70 -24.70
N ASN A 227 5.09 -0.10 -23.54
CA ASN A 227 6.47 0.17 -23.12
C ASN A 227 6.61 0.18 -21.60
N VAL A 228 7.82 -0.19 -21.14
CA VAL A 228 8.26 0.00 -19.73
C VAL A 228 9.67 0.57 -19.77
N PHE A 229 9.79 1.87 -19.55
CA PHE A 229 11.06 2.60 -19.56
C PHE A 229 11.58 2.77 -18.14
N LEU A 230 12.68 2.13 -17.81
CA LEU A 230 13.42 2.28 -16.57
C LEU A 230 14.54 3.32 -16.74
N ASN A 231 15.08 3.83 -15.62
CA ASN A 231 16.11 4.88 -15.63
C ASN A 231 15.70 6.06 -16.54
N THR A 232 14.42 6.43 -16.48
CA THR A 232 13.84 7.42 -17.37
C THR A 232 13.09 8.48 -16.57
N LYS A 233 13.45 9.73 -16.79
CA LYS A 233 12.85 10.90 -16.15
C LYS A 233 11.84 11.56 -17.12
N VAL A 234 10.68 11.92 -16.59
CA VAL A 234 9.79 12.89 -17.27
C VAL A 234 10.29 14.28 -16.96
N THR A 235 10.64 15.04 -18.00
CA THR A 235 11.22 16.37 -17.87
C THR A 235 10.19 17.48 -18.03
N SER A 236 9.18 17.27 -18.87
CA SER A 236 8.09 18.21 -19.07
C SER A 236 6.81 17.53 -19.55
N MET A 237 5.67 18.20 -19.30
CA MET A 237 4.36 17.84 -19.87
C MET A 237 3.68 19.09 -20.43
N SER A 238 3.02 18.95 -21.57
CA SER A 238 2.29 20.03 -22.21
C SER A 238 0.92 19.54 -22.67
N ALA A 239 -0.14 20.21 -22.23
CA ALA A 239 -1.50 19.96 -22.66
C ALA A 239 -1.70 20.45 -24.08
N LEU A 240 -1.89 19.55 -25.02
CA LEU A 240 -2.18 19.85 -26.42
C LEU A 240 -3.66 19.61 -26.73
N LYS A 241 -4.17 20.09 -27.85
CA LYS A 241 -5.55 19.85 -28.27
C LYS A 241 -5.91 18.35 -28.35
N LYS A 242 -4.98 17.51 -28.79
CA LYS A 242 -5.20 16.07 -29.03
C LYS A 242 -4.52 15.15 -28.01
N GLY A 243 -4.15 15.61 -26.83
CA GLY A 243 -3.51 14.78 -25.83
C GLY A 243 -2.51 15.54 -24.97
N ILE A 244 -1.79 14.82 -24.12
CA ILE A 244 -0.70 15.34 -23.30
C ILE A 244 0.62 14.94 -23.94
N LYS A 245 1.40 15.92 -24.42
CA LYS A 245 2.77 15.69 -24.89
C LYS A 245 3.68 15.61 -23.67
N VAL A 246 4.48 14.56 -23.60
CA VAL A 246 5.43 14.30 -22.52
C VAL A 246 6.83 14.20 -23.09
N GLU A 247 7.80 14.85 -22.44
CA GLU A 247 9.20 14.78 -22.80
C GLU A 247 9.98 13.92 -21.80
N PHE A 248 10.87 13.09 -22.33
CA PHE A 248 11.62 12.11 -21.56
C PHE A 248 13.12 12.32 -21.67
N GLU A 249 13.80 12.01 -20.59
CA GLU A 249 15.25 11.85 -20.53
C GLU A 249 15.57 10.43 -20.05
N GLY A 250 16.09 9.59 -20.93
CA GLY A 250 16.42 8.19 -20.66
C GLY A 250 16.96 7.51 -21.91
N LYS A 251 17.82 6.50 -21.73
CA LYS A 251 18.53 5.85 -22.84
C LYS A 251 17.57 5.12 -23.79
N ASP A 252 16.56 4.46 -23.25
CA ASP A 252 15.67 3.56 -24.02
C ASP A 252 14.32 4.21 -24.36
N ALA A 253 14.05 5.42 -23.85
CA ALA A 253 12.83 6.16 -24.11
C ALA A 253 12.97 7.09 -25.34
N PRO A 254 11.88 7.35 -26.08
CA PRO A 254 11.87 8.38 -27.11
C PRO A 254 12.07 9.76 -26.45
N LYS A 255 12.51 10.77 -27.25
CA LYS A 255 12.62 12.13 -26.71
C LYS A 255 11.29 12.70 -26.24
N ASN A 256 10.20 12.37 -26.90
CA ASN A 256 8.84 12.73 -26.50
C ASN A 256 7.81 11.78 -27.10
N ASP A 257 6.62 11.74 -26.50
CA ASP A 257 5.44 11.04 -27.03
C ASP A 257 4.17 11.77 -26.57
N THR A 258 3.01 11.39 -27.12
CA THR A 258 1.71 12.00 -26.79
C THR A 258 0.72 10.92 -26.35
N PHE A 259 0.06 11.16 -25.22
CA PHE A 259 -0.89 10.24 -24.59
C PHE A 259 -2.26 10.90 -24.43
N ASP A 260 -3.32 10.08 -24.43
CA ASP A 260 -4.67 10.59 -24.17
C ASP A 260 -4.79 11.05 -22.73
N LYS A 261 -4.22 10.27 -21.79
CA LYS A 261 -4.14 10.60 -20.37
C LYS A 261 -2.79 10.21 -19.78
N VAL A 262 -2.41 10.91 -18.71
CA VAL A 262 -1.19 10.66 -17.94
C VAL A 262 -1.57 10.50 -16.48
N LEU A 263 -1.19 9.38 -15.87
CA LEU A 263 -1.25 9.19 -14.42
C LEU A 263 0.12 9.52 -13.79
N VAL A 264 0.14 10.37 -12.79
CA VAL A 264 1.33 10.70 -12.01
C VAL A 264 1.23 10.02 -10.65
N ALA A 265 2.05 8.99 -10.43
CA ALA A 265 2.06 8.15 -9.23
C ALA A 265 3.47 8.04 -8.61
N VAL A 266 4.08 9.20 -8.33
CA VAL A 266 5.51 9.35 -7.95
C VAL A 266 5.74 9.48 -6.44
N GLY A 267 4.74 9.18 -5.64
CA GLY A 267 4.84 9.17 -4.18
C GLY A 267 3.76 9.98 -3.49
N ARG A 268 3.91 10.07 -2.16
CA ARG A 268 2.98 10.74 -1.26
C ARG A 268 3.73 11.70 -0.34
N THR A 269 3.08 12.81 0.00
CA THR A 269 3.61 13.83 0.90
C THR A 269 2.78 13.83 2.20
N PRO A 270 3.40 13.71 3.38
CA PRO A 270 2.69 13.75 4.66
C PRO A 270 2.04 15.11 4.92
N ASN A 271 0.97 15.11 5.70
CA ASN A 271 0.10 16.28 5.91
C ASN A 271 0.39 17.05 7.20
N GLY A 272 1.49 16.81 7.92
CA GLY A 272 1.79 17.47 9.19
C GLY A 272 1.80 19.00 9.12
N ASN A 273 2.22 19.56 7.99
CA ASN A 273 2.23 21.02 7.76
C ASN A 273 0.83 21.64 7.54
N LEU A 274 -0.24 20.83 7.47
CA LEU A 274 -1.56 21.34 7.12
C LEU A 274 -2.44 21.69 8.33
N VAL A 275 -2.05 21.32 9.53
CA VAL A 275 -2.86 21.45 10.75
C VAL A 275 -2.31 22.49 11.74
N ASP A 276 -1.30 23.28 11.32
CA ASP A 276 -0.64 24.29 12.16
C ASP A 276 -0.14 23.69 13.49
N ALA A 277 0.45 22.49 13.43
CA ALA A 277 0.89 21.71 14.60
C ALA A 277 1.99 22.42 15.42
N ASP A 278 2.73 23.32 14.79
CA ASP A 278 3.72 24.19 15.41
C ASP A 278 3.12 25.14 16.45
N LYS A 279 1.84 25.57 16.28
CA LYS A 279 1.12 26.40 17.27
C LYS A 279 0.83 25.63 18.57
N ALA A 280 0.85 24.29 18.50
CA ALA A 280 0.79 23.43 19.67
C ALA A 280 2.18 23.05 20.21
N GLY A 281 3.26 23.49 19.56
CA GLY A 281 4.64 23.14 19.89
C GLY A 281 5.09 21.79 19.34
N VAL A 282 4.30 21.16 18.45
CA VAL A 282 4.67 19.90 17.82
C VAL A 282 5.68 20.12 16.70
N ASN A 283 6.77 19.39 16.72
CA ASN A 283 7.80 19.45 15.69
C ASN A 283 7.33 18.76 14.41
N VAL A 284 7.31 19.51 13.31
CA VAL A 284 7.06 18.99 11.97
C VAL A 284 8.31 19.25 11.13
N ASN A 285 8.88 18.22 10.52
CA ASN A 285 10.05 18.39 9.67
C ASN A 285 9.72 19.03 8.31
N GLU A 286 10.73 19.41 7.55
CA GLU A 286 10.57 20.05 6.22
C GLU A 286 9.73 19.23 5.24
N SER A 287 9.79 17.91 5.34
CA SER A 287 8.98 16.99 4.51
C SER A 287 7.54 16.85 4.98
N GLY A 288 7.18 17.38 6.16
CA GLY A 288 5.84 17.31 6.74
C GLY A 288 5.60 16.09 7.65
N PHE A 289 6.65 15.35 8.04
CA PHE A 289 6.54 14.30 9.04
C PHE A 289 6.58 14.83 10.47
N ILE A 290 5.89 14.12 11.37
CA ILE A 290 5.90 14.33 12.80
C ILE A 290 6.60 13.13 13.44
N GLU A 291 7.71 13.37 14.16
CA GLU A 291 8.43 12.32 14.86
C GLU A 291 7.68 11.88 16.12
N THR A 292 7.70 10.58 16.38
CA THR A 292 7.07 9.96 17.55
C THR A 292 7.99 8.92 18.20
N ASP A 293 7.79 8.69 19.48
CA ASP A 293 8.41 7.57 20.19
C ASP A 293 7.65 6.25 19.95
N ARG A 294 8.09 5.18 20.62
CA ARG A 294 7.42 3.85 20.53
C ARG A 294 6.00 3.83 21.10
N GLN A 295 5.62 4.83 21.88
CA GLN A 295 4.26 5.02 22.42
C GLN A 295 3.41 5.94 21.53
N MET A 296 3.89 6.31 20.35
CA MET A 296 3.27 7.24 19.42
C MET A 296 3.15 8.68 19.97
N LYS A 297 3.89 9.02 21.03
CA LYS A 297 3.95 10.38 21.58
C LYS A 297 4.84 11.26 20.72
N THR A 298 4.41 12.48 20.47
CA THR A 298 5.24 13.53 19.88
C THR A 298 6.17 14.14 20.93
N ASN A 299 6.90 15.20 20.58
CA ASN A 299 7.64 16.01 21.55
C ASN A 299 6.72 16.77 22.55
N VAL A 300 5.41 16.79 22.35
CA VAL A 300 4.41 17.40 23.24
C VAL A 300 3.65 16.27 23.96
N GLU A 301 3.74 16.21 25.29
CA GLU A 301 3.32 15.06 26.13
C GLU A 301 1.88 14.59 25.88
N ASN A 302 0.94 15.50 25.64
CA ASN A 302 -0.48 15.20 25.44
C ASN A 302 -0.88 15.12 23.94
N ILE A 303 0.09 15.11 23.03
CA ILE A 303 -0.16 15.03 21.59
C ILE A 303 0.57 13.82 20.99
N PHE A 304 -0.19 12.97 20.34
CA PHE A 304 0.24 11.76 19.65
C PHE A 304 0.12 11.97 18.13
N ALA A 305 0.86 11.21 17.34
CA ALA A 305 0.71 11.17 15.89
C ALA A 305 0.82 9.73 15.39
N ILE A 306 0.05 9.39 14.33
CA ILE A 306 -0.04 8.04 13.78
C ILE A 306 -0.24 8.04 12.25
N GLY A 307 0.11 6.94 11.61
CA GLY A 307 -0.11 6.68 10.19
C GLY A 307 0.93 7.35 9.31
N ASP A 308 0.51 7.73 8.08
CA ASP A 308 1.43 8.24 7.07
C ASP A 308 2.19 9.51 7.51
N VAL A 309 1.65 10.26 8.46
CA VAL A 309 2.26 11.50 8.95
C VAL A 309 3.49 11.26 9.84
N VAL A 310 3.68 10.03 10.37
CA VAL A 310 4.82 9.73 11.26
C VAL A 310 5.99 9.05 10.57
N GLY A 311 5.81 8.53 9.34
CA GLY A 311 6.92 7.94 8.59
C GLY A 311 6.54 6.79 7.67
N GLN A 312 7.58 6.26 7.03
CA GLN A 312 7.47 5.10 6.15
C GLN A 312 7.43 3.79 6.97
N PRO A 313 6.82 2.73 6.41
CA PRO A 313 6.02 2.72 5.20
C PRO A 313 4.64 3.35 5.42
N MET A 314 4.11 4.05 4.38
CA MET A 314 2.77 4.66 4.43
C MET A 314 1.70 3.60 4.13
N LEU A 315 1.35 2.79 5.12
CA LEU A 315 0.46 1.63 5.00
C LEU A 315 -0.69 1.70 6.02
N ALA A 316 -1.89 1.38 5.56
CA ALA A 316 -3.09 1.44 6.38
C ALA A 316 -3.03 0.51 7.62
N HIS A 317 -2.50 -0.72 7.46
CA HIS A 317 -2.36 -1.67 8.56
C HIS A 317 -1.32 -1.23 9.60
N LYS A 318 -0.22 -0.57 9.20
CA LYS A 318 0.69 0.09 10.15
C LYS A 318 -0.06 1.13 10.99
N ALA A 319 -0.81 2.03 10.34
CA ALA A 319 -1.57 3.07 11.01
C ALA A 319 -2.61 2.50 12.00
N VAL A 320 -3.23 1.36 11.69
CA VAL A 320 -4.19 0.67 12.59
C VAL A 320 -3.50 0.16 13.85
N HIS A 321 -2.30 -0.40 13.75
CA HIS A 321 -1.54 -0.87 14.91
C HIS A 321 -1.02 0.29 15.76
N GLU A 322 -0.46 1.33 15.15
CA GLU A 322 -0.06 2.57 15.83
C GLU A 322 -1.24 3.22 16.58
N ALA A 323 -2.43 3.20 15.97
CA ALA A 323 -3.65 3.75 16.55
C ALA A 323 -4.06 3.05 17.84
N LYS A 324 -3.95 1.72 17.88
CA LYS A 324 -4.23 0.95 19.11
C LYS A 324 -3.25 1.32 20.20
N VAL A 325 -1.95 1.37 19.88
CA VAL A 325 -0.91 1.78 20.82
C VAL A 325 -1.20 3.18 21.39
N ALA A 326 -1.44 4.17 20.52
CA ALA A 326 -1.73 5.53 20.97
C ALA A 326 -2.96 5.59 21.90
N ALA A 327 -4.07 4.93 21.53
CA ALA A 327 -5.29 4.90 22.33
C ALA A 327 -5.08 4.21 23.69
N GLU A 328 -4.36 3.11 23.72
CA GLU A 328 -4.05 2.35 24.94
C GLU A 328 -3.15 3.16 25.89
N VAL A 329 -2.11 3.81 25.36
CA VAL A 329 -1.23 4.69 26.16
C VAL A 329 -2.01 5.88 26.72
N ILE A 330 -2.88 6.52 25.93
CA ILE A 330 -3.77 7.61 26.37
C ILE A 330 -4.66 7.14 27.55
N CYS A 331 -5.07 5.88 27.56
CA CYS A 331 -5.90 5.30 28.60
C CYS A 331 -5.11 4.75 29.79
N GLY A 332 -3.79 4.88 29.81
CA GLY A 332 -2.91 4.48 30.91
C GLY A 332 -2.43 3.03 30.83
N GLU A 333 -2.67 2.34 29.72
CA GLU A 333 -2.15 0.99 29.52
C GLU A 333 -0.66 1.01 29.12
N LYS A 334 0.05 -0.06 29.43
CA LYS A 334 1.44 -0.27 28.99
C LYS A 334 1.43 -0.86 27.59
N SER A 335 1.50 -0.01 26.59
CA SER A 335 1.54 -0.38 25.17
C SER A 335 2.69 0.30 24.45
N GLY A 336 3.16 -0.30 23.35
CA GLY A 336 4.25 0.24 22.53
C GLY A 336 4.27 -0.40 21.15
N PHE A 337 4.68 0.36 20.15
CA PHE A 337 4.85 -0.12 18.78
C PHE A 337 6.25 -0.74 18.63
N ASP A 338 6.33 -2.05 18.76
CA ASP A 338 7.56 -2.84 18.78
C ASP A 338 7.57 -4.01 17.80
N VAL A 339 6.78 -3.90 16.74
CA VAL A 339 6.68 -4.90 15.67
C VAL A 339 8.04 -5.17 15.01
N LEU A 340 8.31 -6.43 14.70
CA LEU A 340 9.54 -6.85 14.02
C LEU A 340 9.42 -6.64 12.51
N THR A 341 8.20 -6.72 11.97
CA THR A 341 7.97 -6.57 10.53
C THR A 341 6.63 -5.92 10.21
N ILE A 342 6.58 -5.31 9.01
CA ILE A 342 5.36 -4.74 8.42
C ILE A 342 5.28 -5.25 6.98
N PRO A 343 4.32 -6.11 6.63
CA PRO A 343 4.21 -6.64 5.27
C PRO A 343 3.80 -5.56 4.27
N SER A 344 4.27 -5.70 3.04
CA SER A 344 3.90 -4.87 1.89
C SER A 344 3.39 -5.73 0.76
N VAL A 345 2.35 -5.25 0.06
CA VAL A 345 1.73 -5.96 -1.06
C VAL A 345 1.46 -4.99 -2.21
N ALA A 346 1.85 -5.38 -3.41
CA ALA A 346 1.38 -4.82 -4.67
C ALA A 346 0.37 -5.81 -5.28
N TYR A 347 -0.88 -5.40 -5.39
CA TYR A 347 -1.99 -6.22 -5.91
C TYR A 347 -2.04 -6.18 -7.44
N THR A 348 -0.88 -6.35 -8.05
CA THR A 348 -0.69 -6.48 -9.49
C THR A 348 -1.03 -7.90 -9.95
N ASP A 349 -0.82 -8.22 -11.22
CA ASP A 349 -0.95 -9.56 -11.74
C ASP A 349 0.36 -10.00 -12.48
N PRO A 350 1.20 -10.90 -11.89
CA PRO A 350 1.10 -11.48 -10.56
C PRO A 350 1.25 -10.46 -9.42
N GLU A 351 0.73 -10.81 -8.24
CA GLU A 351 0.95 -10.02 -7.02
C GLU A 351 2.42 -10.10 -6.59
N VAL A 352 2.88 -9.06 -5.90
CA VAL A 352 4.22 -9.03 -5.27
C VAL A 352 4.04 -8.67 -3.80
N ALA A 353 4.44 -9.56 -2.90
CA ALA A 353 4.37 -9.33 -1.47
C ALA A 353 5.73 -9.59 -0.81
N TRP A 354 6.04 -8.82 0.23
CA TRP A 354 7.26 -9.03 1.01
C TRP A 354 7.07 -8.55 2.45
N THR A 355 7.86 -9.14 3.34
CA THR A 355 7.88 -8.84 4.77
C THR A 355 9.28 -9.03 5.32
N GLY A 356 9.63 -8.34 6.41
CA GLY A 356 10.97 -8.37 7.00
C GLY A 356 12.01 -7.65 6.16
N LYS A 357 13.26 -8.11 6.23
CA LYS A 357 14.41 -7.51 5.54
C LYS A 357 14.57 -8.06 4.13
N THR A 358 15.05 -7.22 3.24
CA THR A 358 15.36 -7.59 1.86
C THR A 358 16.82 -8.06 1.72
N GLU A 359 17.08 -8.86 0.70
CA GLU A 359 18.44 -9.24 0.31
C GLU A 359 19.31 -8.01 0.02
N LYS A 360 18.71 -6.97 -0.56
CA LYS A 360 19.37 -5.69 -0.83
C LYS A 360 19.87 -5.03 0.47
N GLU A 361 19.00 -4.94 1.49
CA GLU A 361 19.37 -4.35 2.79
C GLU A 361 20.50 -5.11 3.47
N PHE A 362 20.52 -6.44 3.39
CA PHE A 362 21.61 -7.26 3.96
C PHE A 362 22.94 -7.03 3.23
N LYS A 363 22.93 -7.00 1.91
CA LYS A 363 24.12 -6.71 1.10
C LYS A 363 24.69 -5.32 1.37
N GLU A 364 23.83 -4.31 1.47
CA GLU A 364 24.23 -2.93 1.79
C GLU A 364 24.85 -2.80 3.20
N LYS A 365 24.40 -3.63 4.15
CA LYS A 365 24.91 -3.65 5.53
C LYS A 365 26.04 -4.65 5.76
N GLY A 366 26.44 -5.43 4.75
CA GLY A 366 27.45 -6.47 4.88
C GLY A 366 27.05 -7.59 5.86
N ILE A 367 25.75 -7.90 5.97
CA ILE A 367 25.23 -8.96 6.85
C ILE A 367 25.08 -10.23 6.05
N ASP A 368 25.65 -11.33 6.56
CA ASP A 368 25.52 -12.66 5.98
C ASP A 368 24.13 -13.23 6.24
N PHE A 369 23.57 -13.91 5.24
CA PHE A 369 22.27 -14.57 5.32
C PHE A 369 22.27 -15.84 4.49
N GLU A 370 21.44 -16.80 4.88
CA GLU A 370 21.07 -17.94 4.05
C GLU A 370 19.79 -17.65 3.28
N LYS A 371 19.67 -18.23 2.08
CA LYS A 371 18.57 -17.98 1.17
C LYS A 371 18.02 -19.27 0.59
N GLY A 372 16.70 -19.44 0.70
CA GLY A 372 15.96 -20.43 -0.04
C GLY A 372 15.04 -19.78 -1.07
N VAL A 373 15.01 -20.33 -2.28
CA VAL A 373 14.16 -19.86 -3.38
C VAL A 373 13.45 -21.03 -4.00
N PHE A 374 12.13 -21.00 -4.01
CA PHE A 374 11.30 -22.00 -4.67
C PHE A 374 10.55 -21.39 -5.85
N PRO A 375 10.83 -21.81 -7.09
CA PRO A 375 10.11 -21.34 -8.28
C PRO A 375 8.72 -22.00 -8.36
N TRP A 376 7.69 -21.23 -8.60
CA TRP A 376 6.31 -21.73 -8.67
C TRP A 376 6.05 -22.67 -9.85
N ALA A 377 6.90 -22.66 -10.86
CA ALA A 377 6.88 -23.64 -11.95
C ALA A 377 7.06 -25.10 -11.48
N ALA A 378 7.56 -25.32 -10.25
CA ALA A 378 7.67 -26.64 -9.62
C ALA A 378 6.52 -26.94 -8.65
N SER A 379 5.60 -25.99 -8.38
CA SER A 379 4.46 -26.20 -7.49
C SER A 379 3.31 -26.90 -8.22
N GLY A 380 2.89 -28.06 -7.70
CA GLY A 380 1.73 -28.79 -8.24
C GLY A 380 0.46 -27.95 -8.24
N ARG A 381 0.25 -27.12 -7.19
CA ARG A 381 -0.91 -26.21 -7.12
C ARG A 381 -0.83 -25.11 -8.17
N SER A 382 0.32 -24.45 -8.32
CA SER A 382 0.50 -23.40 -9.34
C SER A 382 0.24 -23.92 -10.75
N LEU A 383 0.76 -25.11 -11.07
CA LEU A 383 0.52 -25.77 -12.35
C LEU A 383 -0.96 -26.10 -12.54
N SER A 384 -1.64 -26.63 -11.51
CA SER A 384 -3.04 -27.04 -11.60
C SER A 384 -4.03 -25.90 -11.85
N ILE A 385 -3.65 -24.66 -11.49
CA ILE A 385 -4.44 -23.44 -11.72
C ILE A 385 -3.95 -22.61 -12.90
N GLY A 386 -2.93 -23.09 -13.64
CA GLY A 386 -2.36 -22.38 -14.78
C GLY A 386 -1.58 -21.10 -14.43
N ARG A 387 -1.14 -20.95 -13.16
CA ARG A 387 -0.47 -19.73 -12.65
C ARG A 387 0.91 -20.09 -12.10
N SER A 388 1.79 -20.57 -12.97
CA SER A 388 3.12 -21.05 -12.61
C SER A 388 4.22 -19.97 -12.62
N GLU A 389 3.88 -18.75 -13.00
CA GLU A 389 4.76 -17.61 -12.92
C GLU A 389 4.97 -17.20 -11.47
N GLY A 390 6.21 -17.00 -11.08
CA GLY A 390 6.52 -16.51 -9.75
C GLY A 390 7.51 -17.33 -8.97
N LEU A 391 7.69 -16.95 -7.73
CA LEU A 391 8.59 -17.61 -6.79
C LEU A 391 8.29 -17.19 -5.34
N SER A 392 8.70 -18.05 -4.39
CA SER A 392 8.79 -17.74 -2.96
C SER A 392 10.26 -17.74 -2.55
N LYS A 393 10.70 -16.70 -1.86
CA LYS A 393 12.07 -16.53 -1.36
C LYS A 393 12.06 -16.22 0.13
N ALA A 394 12.78 -17.00 0.92
CA ALA A 394 12.98 -16.78 2.35
C ALA A 394 14.46 -16.48 2.64
N LEU A 395 14.70 -15.59 3.61
CA LEU A 395 16.02 -15.17 4.07
C LEU A 395 16.15 -15.50 5.55
N PHE A 396 17.27 -16.13 5.93
CA PHE A 396 17.50 -16.61 7.29
C PHE A 396 18.84 -16.10 7.82
N ASP A 397 18.91 -15.91 9.13
CA ASP A 397 20.15 -15.60 9.82
C ASP A 397 21.08 -16.81 9.85
N THR A 398 22.33 -16.64 9.44
CA THR A 398 23.29 -17.74 9.31
C THR A 398 23.70 -18.37 10.66
N LYS A 399 23.48 -17.67 11.78
CA LYS A 399 23.90 -18.15 13.11
C LYS A 399 22.75 -18.75 13.89
N SER A 400 21.61 -18.10 13.90
CA SER A 400 20.42 -18.53 14.67
C SER A 400 19.43 -19.34 13.85
N GLY A 401 19.55 -19.35 12.52
CA GLY A 401 18.57 -19.95 11.61
C GLY A 401 17.26 -19.18 11.51
N LYS A 402 17.05 -18.09 12.26
CA LYS A 402 15.79 -17.37 12.32
C LYS A 402 15.45 -16.72 10.99
N ILE A 403 14.15 -16.74 10.65
CA ILE A 403 13.66 -16.03 9.48
C ILE A 403 13.80 -14.52 9.67
N LEU A 404 14.39 -13.86 8.67
CA LEU A 404 14.66 -12.42 8.67
C LEU A 404 13.81 -11.67 7.66
N GLY A 405 13.36 -12.34 6.63
CA GLY A 405 12.54 -11.76 5.58
C GLY A 405 12.04 -12.78 4.58
N MET A 406 10.95 -12.44 3.92
CA MET A 406 10.37 -13.24 2.86
C MET A 406 9.80 -12.35 1.76
N GLY A 407 9.91 -12.82 0.52
CA GLY A 407 9.27 -12.24 -0.65
C GLY A 407 8.57 -13.31 -1.47
N ILE A 408 7.37 -12.98 -1.97
CA ILE A 408 6.55 -13.86 -2.80
C ILE A 408 6.10 -13.07 -4.03
N CYS A 409 6.25 -13.66 -5.20
CA CYS A 409 5.61 -13.16 -6.41
C CYS A 409 4.74 -14.28 -6.99
N GLY A 410 3.46 -14.02 -7.19
CA GLY A 410 2.50 -14.98 -7.72
C GLY A 410 1.07 -14.62 -7.37
N THR A 411 0.12 -15.45 -7.79
CA THR A 411 -1.28 -15.26 -7.44
C THR A 411 -1.48 -15.43 -5.93
N ASN A 412 -2.29 -14.57 -5.29
CA ASN A 412 -2.55 -14.57 -3.84
C ASN A 412 -1.31 -14.35 -2.96
N ALA A 413 -0.22 -13.78 -3.47
CA ALA A 413 0.98 -13.51 -2.68
C ALA A 413 0.67 -12.61 -1.46
N GLY A 414 -0.31 -11.71 -1.58
CA GLY A 414 -0.77 -10.83 -0.51
C GLY A 414 -1.37 -11.58 0.69
N ASP A 415 -2.07 -12.68 0.45
CA ASP A 415 -2.62 -13.52 1.52
C ASP A 415 -1.54 -14.43 2.11
N LEU A 416 -0.68 -15.00 1.26
CA LEU A 416 0.38 -15.93 1.64
C LEU A 416 1.46 -15.30 2.52
N ILE A 417 1.79 -14.02 2.33
CA ILE A 417 2.87 -13.35 3.08
C ILE A 417 2.59 -13.24 4.59
N SER A 418 1.33 -13.42 5.00
CA SER A 418 0.91 -13.31 6.39
C SER A 418 1.54 -14.41 7.27
N GLU A 419 1.75 -15.61 6.74
CA GLU A 419 2.45 -16.71 7.42
C GLU A 419 3.90 -16.31 7.74
N ALA A 420 4.61 -15.75 6.77
CA ALA A 420 5.98 -15.29 6.98
C ALA A 420 6.05 -14.12 7.99
N SER A 421 5.06 -13.22 7.98
CA SER A 421 4.98 -12.14 8.98
C SER A 421 4.82 -12.72 10.38
N LEU A 422 3.94 -13.73 10.56
CA LEU A 422 3.77 -14.41 11.83
C LEU A 422 5.06 -15.14 12.25
N ALA A 423 5.72 -15.84 11.33
CA ALA A 423 6.96 -16.55 11.62
C ALA A 423 8.08 -15.61 12.10
N ILE A 424 8.20 -14.41 11.48
CA ILE A 424 9.15 -13.38 11.93
C ILE A 424 8.80 -12.87 13.33
N GLU A 425 7.54 -12.52 13.59
CA GLU A 425 7.09 -12.01 14.89
C GLU A 425 7.25 -13.03 16.00
N MET A 426 7.07 -14.33 15.71
CA MET A 426 7.27 -15.44 16.66
C MET A 426 8.72 -15.85 16.80
N GLY A 427 9.64 -15.35 15.94
CA GLY A 427 11.05 -15.69 15.95
C GLY A 427 11.35 -17.12 15.51
N CYS A 428 10.51 -17.69 14.64
CA CYS A 428 10.69 -19.01 14.06
C CYS A 428 12.03 -19.13 13.34
N ASP A 429 12.60 -20.32 13.34
CA ASP A 429 13.75 -20.64 12.52
C ASP A 429 13.36 -21.39 11.23
N MET A 430 14.35 -21.71 10.44
CA MET A 430 14.20 -22.40 9.16
C MET A 430 13.51 -23.76 9.31
N SER A 431 13.88 -24.51 10.33
CA SER A 431 13.33 -25.85 10.60
C SER A 431 11.88 -25.78 11.09
N ASP A 432 11.52 -24.75 11.88
CA ASP A 432 10.12 -24.54 12.30
C ASP A 432 9.18 -24.41 11.09
N ILE A 433 9.62 -23.68 10.06
CA ILE A 433 8.83 -23.47 8.83
C ILE A 433 8.84 -24.73 7.96
N ALA A 434 10.01 -25.35 7.76
CA ALA A 434 10.17 -26.56 6.93
C ALA A 434 9.41 -27.77 7.49
N LEU A 435 9.34 -27.92 8.82
CA LEU A 435 8.64 -29.03 9.49
C LEU A 435 7.15 -28.77 9.71
N THR A 436 6.68 -27.54 9.50
CA THR A 436 5.25 -27.23 9.57
C THR A 436 4.51 -27.92 8.44
N ILE A 437 3.52 -28.77 8.79
CA ILE A 437 2.72 -29.49 7.79
C ILE A 437 1.78 -28.53 7.08
N HIS A 438 2.01 -28.31 5.80
CA HIS A 438 1.15 -27.53 4.93
C HIS A 438 0.13 -28.45 4.22
N ALA A 439 -1.09 -27.96 4.02
CA ALA A 439 -2.09 -28.73 3.27
C ALA A 439 -1.66 -28.91 1.81
N HIS A 440 -1.83 -30.12 1.27
CA HIS A 440 -1.47 -30.48 -0.11
C HIS A 440 -2.73 -30.69 -0.97
N PRO A 441 -2.77 -30.17 -2.24
CA PRO A 441 -1.85 -29.17 -2.81
C PRO A 441 -2.34 -27.73 -2.55
N THR A 442 -1.46 -26.88 -2.08
CA THR A 442 -1.76 -25.45 -1.85
C THR A 442 -0.58 -24.56 -2.29
N LEU A 443 -0.87 -23.24 -2.42
CA LEU A 443 0.19 -22.27 -2.66
C LEU A 443 1.03 -22.00 -1.40
N SER A 444 0.47 -22.25 -0.21
CA SER A 444 1.19 -22.07 1.08
C SER A 444 2.38 -23.01 1.20
N GLU A 445 2.36 -24.20 0.58
CA GLU A 445 3.52 -25.11 0.54
C GLU A 445 4.77 -24.42 0.01
N THR A 446 4.64 -23.40 -0.84
CA THR A 446 5.79 -22.68 -1.40
C THR A 446 6.59 -21.91 -0.35
N THR A 447 6.00 -21.61 0.81
CA THR A 447 6.68 -21.04 1.98
C THR A 447 7.59 -22.09 2.63
N ALA A 448 7.07 -23.28 2.92
CA ALA A 448 7.85 -24.39 3.44
C ALA A 448 8.96 -24.80 2.46
N PHE A 449 8.65 -24.96 1.18
CA PHE A 449 9.62 -25.31 0.15
C PHE A 449 10.75 -24.28 0.03
N ALA A 450 10.48 -22.99 0.26
CA ALA A 450 11.54 -21.98 0.32
C ALA A 450 12.44 -22.20 1.55
N ALA A 451 11.90 -22.61 2.70
CA ALA A 451 12.68 -22.95 3.88
C ALA A 451 13.49 -24.24 3.66
N GLU A 452 12.88 -25.29 3.13
CA GLU A 452 13.57 -26.56 2.77
C GLU A 452 14.70 -26.32 1.74
N MET A 453 14.52 -25.42 0.78
CA MET A 453 15.59 -25.04 -0.16
C MET A 453 16.78 -24.41 0.56
N ALA A 454 16.55 -23.58 1.58
CA ALA A 454 17.63 -23.00 2.38
C ALA A 454 18.32 -24.06 3.26
N GLU A 455 17.54 -24.94 3.88
CA GLU A 455 18.04 -26.03 4.73
C GLU A 455 18.76 -27.13 3.92
N GLY A 456 18.33 -27.30 2.66
CA GLY A 456 18.84 -28.36 1.76
C GLY A 456 18.13 -29.70 1.92
N THR A 457 16.92 -29.70 2.49
CA THR A 457 16.08 -30.90 2.73
C THR A 457 14.99 -31.08 1.67
N ILE A 458 14.81 -30.11 0.77
CA ILE A 458 13.81 -30.20 -0.31
C ILE A 458 13.94 -31.46 -1.17
N THR A 459 12.77 -32.05 -1.48
CA THR A 459 12.67 -33.25 -2.35
C THR A 459 12.03 -32.96 -3.69
N ASP A 460 11.22 -31.88 -3.79
CA ASP A 460 10.51 -31.50 -5.01
C ASP A 460 11.39 -30.79 -6.05
N LEU A 461 12.59 -30.40 -5.66
CA LEU A 461 13.65 -29.86 -6.49
C LEU A 461 15.01 -30.42 -6.05
N MET A 462 16.01 -30.32 -6.95
CA MET A 462 17.39 -30.58 -6.54
C MET A 462 17.85 -29.50 -5.57
N PRO A 463 18.28 -29.87 -4.35
CA PRO A 463 18.77 -28.90 -3.38
C PRO A 463 20.01 -28.17 -3.94
N PRO A 464 20.22 -26.90 -3.58
CA PRO A 464 21.40 -26.17 -4.01
C PRO A 464 22.66 -26.87 -3.50
N ARG A 465 23.67 -26.98 -4.37
CA ARG A 465 24.96 -27.55 -3.93
C ARG A 465 25.54 -26.66 -2.82
N LYS A 466 25.71 -27.22 -1.62
CA LYS A 466 26.41 -26.51 -0.54
C LYS A 466 27.81 -26.16 -1.05
N ARG A 467 28.15 -24.89 -1.12
CA ARG A 467 29.52 -24.46 -1.34
C ARG A 467 30.34 -24.97 -0.13
N LYS A 468 31.32 -25.86 -0.40
CA LYS A 468 32.25 -26.31 0.60
C LYS A 468 33.15 -25.19 1.07
#